data_b5f0dcf238ba51e045ba8fd5ff71ef7d
#
_entry.id   b5f0dcf238ba51e045ba8fd5ff71ef7d
#
_cell.length_a   1.000
_cell.length_b   1.000
_cell.length_c   1.000
_cell.angle_alpha   90.00
_cell.angle_beta   90.00
_cell.angle_gamma   90.00
#
_symmetry.space_group_name_H-M   'P 1'
#
loop_
_entity.id
_entity.type
_entity.pdbx_description
1 polymer ?
#
loop_
_entity_poly.entity_id
_entity_poly.type
_entity_poly.pdbx_seq_one_letter_code
_entity_poly.pdbx_strand_id
1 'polypeptide(L)'
;MNILTDPLWSERASPFTFIGPKRVNDPGVAFDALPPIDAVLVSHCHYDHLDVATLSRLAAAHKCRVVTPLGNDTIMRDHDPSIRVEAHDWGDRVELGPGVAVTLAPMRHWAARHLLDRNKALWAAFVIETPAGRIYHVADSGYGDGSHFRSARERHGPFRLAVLPIGAYEPRWFMRQQHMNPEESVKAFRDCGAELALAHHYGTVQLTDEPIDAPVKALAAARVAAGIAPERFRVLQPGEVWTL
;
A
#
# COMPACT_ATOMS: atom_id res chain seq x y z
N MET A 1 -11.06 11.33 10.91
CA MET A 1 -11.19 9.93 10.49
C MET A 1 -9.81 9.29 10.45
N ASN A 2 -9.64 8.12 11.05
CA ASN A 2 -8.39 7.37 11.09
C ASN A 2 -8.51 6.17 10.16
N ILE A 3 -7.67 6.15 9.13
CA ILE A 3 -7.66 5.10 8.10
C ILE A 3 -6.30 4.40 8.15
N LEU A 4 -6.30 3.08 8.19
CA LEU A 4 -5.10 2.26 7.99
C LEU A 4 -5.08 1.71 6.55
N THR A 5 -3.89 1.62 5.98
CA THR A 5 -3.66 0.97 4.68
C THR A 5 -2.73 -0.22 4.89
N ASP A 6 -3.10 -1.39 4.40
CA ASP A 6 -2.33 -2.64 4.45
C ASP A 6 -1.64 -2.88 5.81
N PRO A 7 -2.38 -2.91 6.92
CA PRO A 7 -1.79 -2.97 8.26
C PRO A 7 -1.15 -4.33 8.55
N LEU A 8 0.14 -4.31 8.93
CA LEU A 8 0.94 -5.48 9.26
C LEU A 8 1.56 -5.33 10.66
N TRP A 9 1.04 -6.05 11.67
CA TRP A 9 1.62 -6.17 13.00
C TRP A 9 2.20 -7.56 13.26
N SER A 10 1.92 -8.55 12.41
CA SER A 10 2.55 -9.87 12.49
C SER A 10 4.07 -9.78 12.34
N GLU A 11 4.77 -10.69 12.99
CA GLU A 11 6.24 -10.76 12.94
C GLU A 11 6.75 -11.19 11.56
N ARG A 12 5.92 -11.91 10.79
CA ARG A 12 6.27 -12.44 9.48
C ARG A 12 5.17 -12.19 8.45
N ALA A 13 5.59 -11.87 7.25
CA ALA A 13 4.75 -11.89 6.05
C ALA A 13 4.67 -13.34 5.52
N SER A 14 3.88 -14.20 6.17
CA SER A 14 3.87 -15.64 5.91
C SER A 14 2.58 -16.28 6.43
N PRO A 15 2.14 -17.42 5.84
CA PRO A 15 1.10 -18.25 6.44
C PRO A 15 1.53 -18.95 7.74
N PHE A 16 2.84 -18.95 8.04
CA PHE A 16 3.42 -19.63 9.19
C PHE A 16 4.11 -18.64 10.14
N THR A 17 4.02 -18.89 11.45
CA THR A 17 4.66 -18.04 12.46
C THR A 17 6.16 -18.30 12.62
N PHE A 18 6.66 -19.43 12.13
CA PHE A 18 8.03 -19.89 12.34
C PHE A 18 8.93 -19.83 11.10
N ILE A 19 8.37 -19.64 9.90
CA ILE A 19 9.10 -19.58 8.63
C ILE A 19 8.54 -18.47 7.72
N GLY A 20 9.36 -17.98 6.78
CA GLY A 20 9.02 -16.90 5.85
C GLY A 20 9.63 -15.56 6.24
N PRO A 21 9.47 -14.54 5.40
CA PRO A 21 10.08 -13.24 5.61
C PRO A 21 9.68 -12.62 6.95
N LYS A 22 10.69 -12.25 7.75
CA LYS A 22 10.50 -11.64 9.06
C LYS A 22 10.67 -10.12 8.96
N ARG A 23 9.90 -9.37 9.75
CA ARG A 23 10.12 -7.94 9.85
C ARG A 23 11.44 -7.64 10.57
N VAL A 24 12.11 -6.57 10.14
CA VAL A 24 13.45 -6.17 10.62
C VAL A 24 13.39 -5.02 11.63
N ASN A 25 12.21 -4.47 11.89
CA ASN A 25 11.98 -3.40 12.85
C ASN A 25 10.65 -3.62 13.60
N ASP A 26 10.49 -2.95 14.73
CA ASP A 26 9.20 -2.91 15.42
C ASP A 26 8.18 -2.06 14.63
N PRO A 27 6.86 -2.29 14.80
CA PRO A 27 5.85 -1.37 14.31
C PRO A 27 6.08 0.05 14.82
N GLY A 28 6.00 1.05 13.93
CA GLY A 28 6.20 2.45 14.29
C GLY A 28 5.21 2.99 15.32
N VAL A 29 4.04 2.33 15.43
CA VAL A 29 3.03 2.54 16.47
C VAL A 29 2.69 1.19 17.07
N ALA A 30 2.79 1.05 18.40
CA ALA A 30 2.32 -0.15 19.09
C ALA A 30 0.82 -0.34 18.87
N PHE A 31 0.36 -1.58 18.70
CA PHE A 31 -1.05 -1.86 18.41
C PHE A 31 -2.00 -1.23 19.46
N ASP A 32 -1.65 -1.35 20.73
CA ASP A 32 -2.49 -0.85 21.84
C ASP A 32 -2.42 0.70 22.00
N ALA A 33 -1.53 1.36 21.26
CA ALA A 33 -1.42 2.82 21.20
C ALA A 33 -2.15 3.42 19.99
N LEU A 34 -2.82 2.59 19.17
CA LEU A 34 -3.61 3.07 18.05
C LEU A 34 -4.80 3.92 18.53
N PRO A 35 -5.08 5.05 17.88
CA PRO A 35 -6.34 5.76 18.07
C PRO A 35 -7.52 4.90 17.58
N PRO A 36 -8.77 5.24 17.88
CA PRO A 36 -9.92 4.59 17.26
C PRO A 36 -9.78 4.56 15.73
N ILE A 37 -9.82 3.38 15.12
CA ILE A 37 -9.70 3.20 13.67
C ILE A 37 -11.10 3.12 13.07
N ASP A 38 -11.37 3.96 12.07
CA ASP A 38 -12.66 4.04 11.40
C ASP A 38 -12.75 3.09 10.20
N ALA A 39 -11.67 3.00 9.43
CA ALA A 39 -11.60 2.15 8.24
C ALA A 39 -10.20 1.57 8.01
N VAL A 40 -10.18 0.40 7.37
CA VAL A 40 -8.95 -0.25 6.88
C VAL A 40 -9.11 -0.47 5.39
N LEU A 41 -8.09 -0.10 4.61
CA LEU A 41 -8.01 -0.37 3.18
C LEU A 41 -6.96 -1.46 2.97
N VAL A 42 -7.35 -2.58 2.35
CA VAL A 42 -6.46 -3.69 2.03
C VAL A 42 -6.35 -3.82 0.52
N SER A 43 -5.16 -3.59 -0.01
CA SER A 43 -4.91 -3.46 -1.45
C SER A 43 -4.95 -4.79 -2.21
N HIS A 44 -4.45 -5.87 -1.63
CA HIS A 44 -4.42 -7.20 -2.24
C HIS A 44 -4.05 -8.28 -1.22
N CYS A 45 -4.08 -9.55 -1.66
CA CYS A 45 -3.98 -10.71 -0.76
C CYS A 45 -2.59 -11.16 -0.36
N HIS A 46 -1.49 -10.53 -0.79
CA HIS A 46 -0.15 -10.93 -0.36
C HIS A 46 0.00 -10.80 1.16
N TYR A 47 0.88 -11.64 1.75
CA TYR A 47 0.98 -11.77 3.21
C TYR A 47 1.49 -10.52 3.93
N ASP A 48 2.20 -9.66 3.25
CA ASP A 48 2.71 -8.37 3.73
C ASP A 48 1.69 -7.21 3.63
N HIS A 49 0.54 -7.43 2.98
CA HIS A 49 -0.56 -6.49 2.84
C HIS A 49 -1.85 -6.96 3.51
N LEU A 50 -2.22 -8.23 3.34
CA LEU A 50 -3.38 -8.84 3.98
C LEU A 50 -2.92 -9.73 5.15
N ASP A 51 -2.66 -9.13 6.28
CA ASP A 51 -2.36 -9.79 7.55
C ASP A 51 -3.66 -10.09 8.30
N VAL A 52 -4.19 -11.29 8.10
CA VAL A 52 -5.47 -11.70 8.69
C VAL A 52 -5.46 -11.64 10.22
N ALA A 53 -4.33 -11.94 10.87
CA ALA A 53 -4.21 -11.87 12.32
C ALA A 53 -4.32 -10.43 12.83
N THR A 54 -3.69 -9.48 12.15
CA THR A 54 -3.83 -8.05 12.43
C THR A 54 -5.26 -7.57 12.19
N LEU A 55 -5.90 -7.98 11.10
CA LEU A 55 -7.29 -7.61 10.78
C LEU A 55 -8.27 -8.12 11.83
N SER A 56 -8.12 -9.36 12.32
CA SER A 56 -8.92 -9.89 13.42
C SER A 56 -8.77 -9.08 14.70
N ARG A 57 -7.54 -8.70 15.06
CA ARG A 57 -7.29 -7.84 16.22
C ARG A 57 -7.94 -6.46 16.07
N LEU A 58 -7.86 -5.85 14.87
CA LEU A 58 -8.50 -4.57 14.57
C LEU A 58 -10.02 -4.68 14.61
N ALA A 59 -10.61 -5.74 14.07
CA ALA A 59 -12.05 -5.98 14.13
C ALA A 59 -12.55 -6.09 15.58
N ALA A 60 -11.83 -6.81 16.42
CA ALA A 60 -12.15 -6.96 17.85
C ALA A 60 -12.03 -5.64 18.62
N ALA A 61 -10.93 -4.89 18.40
CA ALA A 61 -10.62 -3.68 19.18
C ALA A 61 -11.42 -2.44 18.71
N HIS A 62 -11.56 -2.25 17.40
CA HIS A 62 -12.07 -1.00 16.82
C HIS A 62 -13.41 -1.16 16.09
N LYS A 63 -13.85 -2.40 15.77
CA LYS A 63 -15.05 -2.68 14.96
C LYS A 63 -15.07 -1.93 13.64
N CYS A 64 -13.90 -1.59 13.11
CA CYS A 64 -13.72 -0.85 11.88
C CYS A 64 -14.24 -1.64 10.68
N ARG A 65 -14.61 -0.94 9.62
CA ARG A 65 -14.92 -1.56 8.32
C ARG A 65 -13.62 -1.76 7.52
N VAL A 66 -13.58 -2.84 6.75
CA VAL A 66 -12.47 -3.12 5.83
C VAL A 66 -12.99 -3.00 4.40
N VAL A 67 -12.28 -2.22 3.56
CA VAL A 67 -12.56 -2.10 2.12
C VAL A 67 -11.41 -2.75 1.36
N THR A 68 -11.74 -3.60 0.39
CA THR A 68 -10.74 -4.39 -0.35
C THR A 68 -11.22 -4.68 -1.77
N PRO A 69 -10.33 -4.99 -2.74
CA PRO A 69 -10.74 -5.51 -4.04
C PRO A 69 -11.38 -6.90 -3.96
N LEU A 70 -12.15 -7.25 -4.99
CA LEU A 70 -12.89 -8.51 -5.12
C LEU A 70 -12.05 -9.75 -4.80
N GLY A 71 -12.63 -10.70 -4.06
CA GLY A 71 -12.05 -11.99 -3.71
C GLY A 71 -11.15 -11.97 -2.45
N ASN A 72 -10.67 -10.82 -1.99
CA ASN A 72 -9.90 -10.74 -0.75
C ASN A 72 -10.80 -10.88 0.49
N ASP A 73 -12.05 -10.50 0.38
CA ASP A 73 -13.05 -10.61 1.43
C ASP A 73 -13.33 -12.07 1.83
N THR A 74 -13.33 -12.99 0.89
CA THR A 74 -13.46 -14.42 1.15
C THR A 74 -12.32 -14.92 2.04
N ILE A 75 -11.07 -14.52 1.73
CA ILE A 75 -9.90 -14.88 2.54
C ILE A 75 -10.03 -14.39 3.99
N MET A 76 -10.51 -13.16 4.16
CA MET A 76 -10.71 -12.57 5.49
C MET A 76 -11.83 -13.27 6.27
N ARG A 77 -12.99 -13.49 5.63
CA ARG A 77 -14.15 -14.15 6.28
C ARG A 77 -13.89 -15.61 6.62
N ASP A 78 -13.15 -16.32 5.78
CA ASP A 78 -12.75 -17.72 6.03
C ASP A 78 -11.83 -17.82 7.26
N HIS A 79 -10.99 -16.78 7.49
CA HIS A 79 -10.14 -16.72 8.66
C HIS A 79 -10.90 -16.27 9.92
N ASP A 80 -11.69 -15.20 9.80
CA ASP A 80 -12.45 -14.62 10.91
C ASP A 80 -13.72 -13.93 10.38
N PRO A 81 -14.91 -14.56 10.54
CA PRO A 81 -16.16 -14.01 10.05
C PRO A 81 -16.62 -12.73 10.79
N SER A 82 -15.96 -12.35 11.88
CA SER A 82 -16.25 -11.09 12.58
C SER A 82 -15.68 -9.85 11.87
N ILE A 83 -14.76 -10.02 10.91
CA ILE A 83 -14.21 -8.93 10.12
C ILE A 83 -15.31 -8.34 9.22
N ARG A 84 -15.62 -7.07 9.43
CA ARG A 84 -16.65 -6.34 8.65
C ARG A 84 -16.03 -5.86 7.33
N VAL A 85 -15.91 -6.77 6.37
CA VAL A 85 -15.27 -6.53 5.07
C VAL A 85 -16.30 -6.40 3.94
N GLU A 86 -16.02 -5.46 3.03
CA GLU A 86 -16.72 -5.25 1.77
C GLU A 86 -15.73 -5.25 0.62
N ALA A 87 -16.06 -5.98 -0.45
CA ALA A 87 -15.22 -6.13 -1.62
C ALA A 87 -15.80 -5.37 -2.82
N HIS A 88 -14.92 -4.71 -3.57
CA HIS A 88 -15.30 -3.81 -4.68
C HIS A 88 -14.41 -4.03 -5.91
N ASP A 89 -14.91 -3.66 -7.08
CA ASP A 89 -14.17 -3.72 -8.32
C ASP A 89 -13.40 -2.43 -8.61
N TRP A 90 -12.52 -2.44 -9.59
CA TRP A 90 -11.87 -1.25 -10.10
C TRP A 90 -12.91 -0.23 -10.60
N GLY A 91 -12.75 1.00 -10.18
CA GLY A 91 -13.65 2.10 -10.48
C GLY A 91 -14.76 2.30 -9.46
N ASP A 92 -15.02 1.33 -8.60
CA ASP A 92 -16.01 1.48 -7.54
C ASP A 92 -15.56 2.53 -6.52
N ARG A 93 -16.52 3.38 -6.12
CA ARG A 93 -16.33 4.43 -5.13
C ARG A 93 -17.15 4.14 -3.88
N VAL A 94 -16.48 4.13 -2.74
CA VAL A 94 -17.03 3.77 -1.42
C VAL A 94 -16.97 4.96 -0.49
N GLU A 95 -18.10 5.37 0.07
CA GLU A 95 -18.16 6.38 1.11
C GLU A 95 -17.67 5.80 2.45
N LEU A 96 -16.64 6.42 3.03
CA LEU A 96 -16.09 6.02 4.34
C LEU A 96 -16.72 6.82 5.49
N GLY A 97 -17.12 8.05 5.23
CA GLY A 97 -17.74 8.96 6.19
C GLY A 97 -17.96 10.35 5.58
N PRO A 98 -18.44 11.33 6.35
CA PRO A 98 -18.75 12.65 5.83
C PRO A 98 -17.55 13.30 5.14
N GLY A 99 -17.64 13.49 3.83
CA GLY A 99 -16.62 14.12 3.00
C GLY A 99 -15.36 13.26 2.76
N VAL A 100 -15.40 11.97 3.12
CA VAL A 100 -14.29 11.03 2.88
C VAL A 100 -14.78 9.82 2.12
N ALA A 101 -14.18 9.54 0.96
CA ALA A 101 -14.47 8.39 0.13
C ALA A 101 -13.19 7.75 -0.41
N VAL A 102 -13.29 6.52 -0.87
CA VAL A 102 -12.19 5.83 -1.55
C VAL A 102 -12.67 5.25 -2.86
N THR A 103 -11.87 5.43 -3.93
CA THR A 103 -12.07 4.76 -5.22
C THR A 103 -10.96 3.76 -5.43
N LEU A 104 -11.31 2.54 -5.83
CA LEU A 104 -10.36 1.49 -6.16
C LEU A 104 -9.85 1.72 -7.59
N ALA A 105 -8.56 1.93 -7.74
CA ALA A 105 -7.94 2.23 -9.04
C ALA A 105 -7.06 1.06 -9.53
N PRO A 106 -7.02 0.80 -10.85
CA PRO A 106 -6.13 -0.21 -11.41
C PRO A 106 -4.66 0.07 -11.12
N MET A 107 -3.89 -0.99 -10.84
CA MET A 107 -2.43 -0.96 -10.76
C MET A 107 -1.82 -2.21 -11.41
N ARG A 108 -0.53 -2.21 -11.67
CA ARG A 108 0.19 -3.33 -12.32
C ARG A 108 0.78 -4.25 -11.27
N HIS A 109 -0.01 -5.19 -10.83
CA HIS A 109 0.41 -6.19 -9.83
C HIS A 109 -0.27 -7.54 -10.11
N TRP A 110 -0.26 -8.41 -9.13
CA TRP A 110 -0.87 -9.74 -9.17
C TRP A 110 -1.31 -10.14 -7.75
N ALA A 111 -2.01 -11.23 -7.63
CA ALA A 111 -2.46 -11.75 -6.34
C ALA A 111 -2.29 -13.27 -6.26
N ALA A 112 -1.79 -13.76 -5.14
CA ALA A 112 -1.82 -15.17 -4.72
C ALA A 112 -1.48 -15.30 -3.23
N ARG A 113 -2.02 -16.31 -2.59
CA ARG A 113 -1.62 -16.76 -1.22
C ARG A 113 -1.21 -18.24 -1.22
N HIS A 114 -1.61 -19.00 -2.24
CA HIS A 114 -1.34 -20.43 -2.38
C HIS A 114 -0.90 -20.74 -3.80
N LEU A 115 -0.44 -21.98 -4.02
CA LEU A 115 0.09 -22.39 -5.32
C LEU A 115 -0.94 -22.39 -6.46
N LEU A 116 -2.25 -22.47 -6.14
CA LEU A 116 -3.32 -22.67 -7.12
C LEU A 116 -4.32 -21.51 -7.18
N ASP A 117 -4.04 -20.40 -6.53
CA ASP A 117 -4.97 -19.26 -6.44
C ASP A 117 -4.49 -17.98 -7.13
N ARG A 118 -3.45 -18.09 -7.97
CA ARG A 118 -2.92 -16.94 -8.70
C ARG A 118 -4.03 -16.18 -9.45
N ASN A 119 -4.14 -14.87 -9.16
CA ASN A 119 -5.10 -13.94 -9.74
C ASN A 119 -6.59 -14.33 -9.54
N LYS A 120 -6.89 -15.10 -8.50
CA LYS A 120 -8.27 -15.37 -8.09
C LYS A 120 -8.86 -14.29 -7.18
N ALA A 121 -8.02 -13.42 -6.63
CA ALA A 121 -8.40 -12.17 -5.99
C ALA A 121 -7.89 -11.00 -6.81
N LEU A 122 -8.58 -9.86 -6.75
CA LEU A 122 -8.19 -8.63 -7.41
C LEU A 122 -7.22 -7.83 -6.53
N TRP A 123 -6.53 -6.86 -7.11
CA TRP A 123 -5.64 -5.91 -6.44
C TRP A 123 -5.98 -4.48 -6.88
N ALA A 124 -5.76 -3.48 -6.04
CA ALA A 124 -6.06 -2.09 -6.36
C ALA A 124 -5.17 -1.10 -5.62
N ALA A 125 -4.88 0.01 -6.28
CA ALA A 125 -4.49 1.25 -5.62
C ALA A 125 -5.75 1.96 -5.08
N PHE A 126 -5.58 2.91 -4.17
CA PHE A 126 -6.66 3.67 -3.59
C PHE A 126 -6.53 5.16 -3.89
N VAL A 127 -7.59 5.74 -4.42
CA VAL A 127 -7.76 7.20 -4.45
C VAL A 127 -8.64 7.60 -3.28
N ILE A 128 -8.05 8.18 -2.25
CA ILE A 128 -8.75 8.60 -1.04
C ILE A 128 -9.10 10.08 -1.19
N GLU A 129 -10.38 10.38 -1.26
CA GLU A 129 -10.90 11.74 -1.30
C GLU A 129 -11.11 12.25 0.13
N THR A 130 -10.60 13.44 0.41
CA THR A 130 -10.76 14.11 1.70
C THR A 130 -11.07 15.60 1.50
N PRO A 131 -11.62 16.31 2.49
CA PRO A 131 -11.79 17.77 2.40
C PRO A 131 -10.48 18.54 2.17
N ALA A 132 -9.33 17.94 2.56
CA ALA A 132 -8.01 18.55 2.40
C ALA A 132 -7.35 18.23 1.06
N GLY A 133 -7.98 17.44 0.20
CA GLY A 133 -7.46 17.02 -1.10
C GLY A 133 -7.41 15.49 -1.27
N ARG A 134 -7.00 15.05 -2.45
CA ARG A 134 -6.95 13.62 -2.79
C ARG A 134 -5.58 13.01 -2.52
N ILE A 135 -5.59 11.80 -1.97
CA ILE A 135 -4.40 10.98 -1.73
C ILE A 135 -4.44 9.78 -2.68
N TYR A 136 -3.38 9.55 -3.42
CA TYR A 136 -3.22 8.37 -4.28
C TYR A 136 -2.27 7.37 -3.62
N HIS A 137 -2.82 6.35 -2.99
CA HIS A 137 -2.06 5.27 -2.35
C HIS A 137 -1.91 4.10 -3.33
N VAL A 138 -0.70 3.91 -3.82
CA VAL A 138 -0.38 2.93 -4.88
C VAL A 138 0.12 1.67 -4.23
N ALA A 139 -0.15 1.16 -3.20
CA ALA A 139 0.32 -0.14 -2.69
C ALA A 139 1.49 -0.74 -3.53
N ASP A 140 1.34 -1.94 -4.11
CA ASP A 140 2.36 -2.56 -4.95
C ASP A 140 2.03 -2.43 -6.44
N SER A 141 2.98 -1.93 -7.21
CA SER A 141 2.82 -1.79 -8.66
C SER A 141 4.14 -1.78 -9.41
N GLY A 142 4.19 -2.47 -10.55
CA GLY A 142 5.19 -2.20 -11.57
C GLY A 142 4.91 -0.88 -12.29
N TYR A 143 5.93 -0.22 -12.80
CA TYR A 143 5.76 1.03 -13.57
C TYR A 143 5.17 0.76 -14.97
N GLY A 144 5.62 -0.32 -15.62
CA GLY A 144 5.26 -0.63 -17.00
C GLY A 144 5.64 0.50 -17.96
N ASP A 145 4.64 1.07 -18.62
CA ASP A 145 4.75 2.26 -19.47
C ASP A 145 4.25 3.55 -18.78
N GLY A 146 3.83 3.47 -17.53
CA GLY A 146 3.31 4.59 -16.75
C GLY A 146 1.86 5.00 -17.10
N SER A 147 1.20 4.31 -18.00
CA SER A 147 -0.16 4.68 -18.48
C SER A 147 -1.19 4.70 -17.36
N HIS A 148 -1.13 3.77 -16.42
CA HIS A 148 -2.07 3.72 -15.30
C HIS A 148 -1.91 4.91 -14.33
N PHE A 149 -0.68 5.44 -14.13
CA PHE A 149 -0.45 6.66 -13.36
C PHE A 149 -1.01 7.90 -14.05
N ARG A 150 -0.80 8.01 -15.38
CA ARG A 150 -1.36 9.11 -16.16
C ARG A 150 -2.89 9.03 -16.21
N SER A 151 -3.45 7.84 -16.39
CA SER A 151 -4.91 7.61 -16.36
C SER A 151 -5.51 7.94 -14.98
N ALA A 152 -4.82 7.60 -13.89
CA ALA A 152 -5.25 7.98 -12.54
C ALA A 152 -5.28 9.51 -12.37
N ARG A 153 -4.25 10.22 -12.88
CA ARG A 153 -4.23 11.69 -12.90
C ARG A 153 -5.39 12.28 -13.69
N GLU A 154 -5.66 11.76 -14.89
CA GLU A 154 -6.73 12.25 -15.77
C GLU A 154 -8.11 12.07 -15.15
N ARG A 155 -8.36 10.93 -14.50
CA ARG A 155 -9.67 10.57 -13.94
C ARG A 155 -9.91 11.15 -12.55
N HIS A 156 -8.89 11.24 -11.74
CA HIS A 156 -9.01 11.51 -10.29
C HIS A 156 -8.14 12.67 -9.80
N GLY A 157 -7.21 13.18 -10.62
CA GLY A 157 -6.35 14.28 -10.20
C GLY A 157 -7.09 15.62 -10.02
N PRO A 158 -6.42 16.64 -9.49
CA PRO A 158 -5.05 16.59 -8.97
C PRO A 158 -4.94 15.84 -7.64
N PHE A 159 -3.76 15.25 -7.37
CA PHE A 159 -3.45 14.62 -6.10
C PHE A 159 -2.60 15.54 -5.23
N ARG A 160 -3.00 15.73 -3.98
CA ARG A 160 -2.19 16.42 -2.97
C ARG A 160 -1.00 15.57 -2.55
N LEU A 161 -1.21 14.26 -2.38
CA LEU A 161 -0.20 13.31 -1.98
C LEU A 161 -0.30 12.03 -2.80
N ALA A 162 0.85 11.49 -3.25
CA ALA A 162 0.97 10.11 -3.70
C ALA A 162 1.81 9.30 -2.70
N VAL A 163 1.33 8.13 -2.29
CA VAL A 163 2.09 7.16 -1.51
C VAL A 163 2.57 6.08 -2.48
N LEU A 164 3.89 6.02 -2.71
CA LEU A 164 4.49 5.27 -3.80
C LEU A 164 5.50 4.22 -3.30
N PRO A 165 5.44 2.97 -3.79
CA PRO A 165 6.37 1.93 -3.38
C PRO A 165 7.78 2.19 -3.95
N ILE A 166 8.80 1.88 -3.15
CA ILE A 166 10.21 2.02 -3.54
C ILE A 166 11.05 0.77 -3.27
N GLY A 167 10.47 -0.28 -2.67
CA GLY A 167 11.15 -1.53 -2.31
C GLY A 167 10.63 -2.76 -3.05
N ALA A 168 11.21 -3.91 -2.74
CA ALA A 168 10.89 -5.20 -3.34
C ALA A 168 11.12 -5.25 -4.86
N TYR A 169 12.26 -4.72 -5.35
CA TYR A 169 12.49 -4.56 -6.78
C TYR A 169 13.57 -5.46 -7.40
N GLU A 170 14.39 -6.16 -6.61
CA GLU A 170 15.42 -7.07 -7.14
C GLU A 170 15.03 -8.55 -6.99
N PRO A 171 15.45 -9.38 -7.95
CA PRO A 171 16.17 -9.07 -9.17
C PRO A 171 15.25 -8.45 -10.24
N ARG A 172 15.71 -7.39 -10.92
CA ARG A 172 14.90 -6.61 -11.87
C ARG A 172 14.27 -7.43 -12.99
N TRP A 173 14.95 -8.46 -13.51
CA TRP A 173 14.43 -9.30 -14.58
C TRP A 173 13.11 -10.00 -14.20
N PHE A 174 12.91 -10.27 -12.92
CA PHE A 174 11.72 -10.92 -12.38
C PHE A 174 10.72 -9.89 -11.78
N MET A 175 11.22 -8.91 -11.01
CA MET A 175 10.38 -8.02 -10.20
C MET A 175 9.79 -6.84 -10.98
N ARG A 176 10.43 -6.37 -12.07
CA ARG A 176 10.04 -5.13 -12.78
C ARG A 176 8.60 -5.08 -13.28
N GLN A 177 7.96 -6.22 -13.50
CA GLN A 177 6.58 -6.27 -14.00
C GLN A 177 5.55 -5.90 -12.93
N GLN A 178 5.89 -6.13 -11.66
CA GLN A 178 4.98 -5.99 -10.52
C GLN A 178 5.48 -5.05 -9.42
N HIS A 179 6.75 -4.63 -9.44
CA HIS A 179 7.33 -3.69 -8.47
C HIS A 179 8.21 -2.65 -9.16
N MET A 180 8.00 -1.39 -8.78
CA MET A 180 8.83 -0.28 -9.20
C MET A 180 10.14 -0.27 -8.39
N ASN A 181 11.25 0.08 -9.05
CA ASN A 181 12.43 0.55 -8.34
C ASN A 181 12.29 2.08 -8.03
N PRO A 182 13.16 2.66 -7.19
CA PRO A 182 13.07 4.08 -6.84
C PRO A 182 13.10 5.06 -8.02
N GLU A 183 13.82 4.77 -9.11
CA GLU A 183 13.80 5.60 -10.32
C GLU A 183 12.44 5.57 -11.01
N GLU A 184 11.80 4.41 -11.08
CA GLU A 184 10.45 4.25 -11.63
C GLU A 184 9.41 4.91 -10.74
N SER A 185 9.58 4.90 -9.41
CA SER A 185 8.70 5.62 -8.47
C SER A 185 8.80 7.14 -8.66
N VAL A 186 9.99 7.67 -8.96
CA VAL A 186 10.14 9.09 -9.34
C VAL A 186 9.43 9.40 -10.66
N LYS A 187 9.45 8.49 -11.65
CA LYS A 187 8.66 8.65 -12.88
C LYS A 187 7.16 8.60 -12.59
N ALA A 188 6.72 7.66 -11.76
CA ALA A 188 5.32 7.53 -11.33
C ALA A 188 4.81 8.79 -10.61
N PHE A 189 5.64 9.40 -9.75
CA PHE A 189 5.35 10.68 -9.11
C PHE A 189 5.07 11.79 -10.11
N ARG A 190 5.88 11.88 -11.17
CA ARG A 190 5.68 12.86 -12.26
C ARG A 190 4.43 12.56 -13.07
N ASP A 191 4.23 11.29 -13.45
CA ASP A 191 3.12 10.85 -14.28
C ASP A 191 1.78 11.03 -13.58
N CYS A 192 1.66 10.67 -12.29
CA CYS A 192 0.43 10.90 -11.53
C CYS A 192 0.18 12.39 -11.21
N GLY A 193 1.20 13.24 -11.34
CA GLY A 193 1.07 14.69 -11.16
C GLY A 193 0.75 15.11 -9.73
N ALA A 194 1.16 14.32 -8.74
CA ALA A 194 0.96 14.66 -7.34
C ALA A 194 1.82 15.85 -6.92
N GLU A 195 1.31 16.65 -5.99
CA GLU A 195 2.05 17.76 -5.40
C GLU A 195 3.20 17.27 -4.53
N LEU A 196 2.92 16.27 -3.68
CA LEU A 196 3.84 15.65 -2.74
C LEU A 196 3.83 14.14 -2.92
N ALA A 197 4.93 13.47 -2.53
CA ALA A 197 4.99 12.02 -2.45
C ALA A 197 5.59 11.53 -1.14
N LEU A 198 5.10 10.39 -0.68
CA LEU A 198 5.62 9.62 0.44
C LEU A 198 6.08 8.27 -0.06
N ALA A 199 7.31 7.91 0.27
CA ALA A 199 7.84 6.58 0.00
C ALA A 199 7.26 5.55 0.97
N HIS A 200 6.88 4.38 0.45
CA HIS A 200 6.48 3.24 1.27
C HIS A 200 7.01 1.92 0.70
N HIS A 201 6.60 0.79 1.28
CA HIS A 201 6.96 -0.57 0.89
C HIS A 201 8.48 -0.81 0.88
N TYR A 202 9.15 -0.40 1.95
CA TYR A 202 10.59 -0.59 2.19
C TYR A 202 10.88 -0.72 3.68
N GLY A 203 12.02 -1.31 4.02
CA GLY A 203 12.61 -1.22 5.37
C GLY A 203 11.89 -2.02 6.47
N THR A 204 10.82 -2.75 6.18
CA THR A 204 10.05 -3.51 7.19
C THR A 204 10.23 -5.01 7.05
N VAL A 205 10.07 -5.55 5.86
CA VAL A 205 10.23 -6.99 5.58
C VAL A 205 11.21 -7.16 4.43
N GLN A 206 12.18 -8.07 4.59
CA GLN A 206 13.12 -8.42 3.52
C GLN A 206 12.44 -9.43 2.60
N LEU A 207 11.87 -8.96 1.49
CA LEU A 207 11.11 -9.77 0.54
C LEU A 207 11.95 -10.19 -0.67
N THR A 208 13.00 -9.44 -0.99
CA THR A 208 13.76 -9.51 -2.24
C THR A 208 15.25 -9.33 -1.99
N ASP A 209 16.07 -9.32 -3.05
CA ASP A 209 17.53 -9.43 -2.97
C ASP A 209 18.25 -8.11 -2.63
N GLU A 210 17.60 -6.94 -2.81
CA GLU A 210 18.25 -5.68 -2.47
C GLU A 210 18.44 -5.53 -0.96
N PRO A 211 19.58 -4.92 -0.52
CA PRO A 211 19.79 -4.59 0.89
C PRO A 211 18.67 -3.70 1.44
N ILE A 212 18.32 -3.88 2.72
CA ILE A 212 17.17 -3.23 3.36
C ILE A 212 17.20 -1.70 3.30
N ASP A 213 18.37 -1.09 3.21
CA ASP A 213 18.57 0.35 3.13
C ASP A 213 18.77 0.88 1.68
N ALA A 214 18.91 -0.03 0.70
CA ALA A 214 19.15 0.33 -0.70
C ALA A 214 18.01 1.17 -1.30
N PRO A 215 16.71 0.90 -1.04
CA PRO A 215 15.62 1.68 -1.60
C PRO A 215 15.71 3.18 -1.27
N VAL A 216 16.04 3.51 -0.01
CA VAL A 216 16.15 4.90 0.46
C VAL A 216 17.31 5.62 -0.21
N LYS A 217 18.49 4.96 -0.32
CA LYS A 217 19.67 5.50 -0.99
C LYS A 217 19.41 5.72 -2.49
N ALA A 218 18.80 4.75 -3.14
CA ALA A 218 18.47 4.84 -4.56
C ALA A 218 17.42 5.93 -4.83
N LEU A 219 16.41 6.09 -3.97
CA LEU A 219 15.44 7.19 -4.09
C LEU A 219 16.12 8.56 -3.96
N ALA A 220 17.05 8.71 -3.02
CA ALA A 220 17.81 9.97 -2.88
C ALA A 220 18.57 10.32 -4.17
N ALA A 221 19.25 9.35 -4.77
CA ALA A 221 19.95 9.53 -6.04
C ALA A 221 18.97 9.84 -7.21
N ALA A 222 17.85 9.12 -7.30
CA ALA A 222 16.84 9.31 -8.34
C ALA A 222 16.18 10.71 -8.25
N ARG A 223 15.91 11.21 -7.03
CA ARG A 223 15.39 12.58 -6.82
C ARG A 223 16.37 13.63 -7.30
N VAL A 224 17.66 13.50 -6.95
CA VAL A 224 18.70 14.43 -7.41
C VAL A 224 18.77 14.44 -8.93
N ALA A 225 18.84 13.27 -9.57
CA ALA A 225 18.88 13.14 -11.02
C ALA A 225 17.64 13.75 -11.71
N ALA A 226 16.51 13.73 -11.03
CA ALA A 226 15.26 14.29 -11.52
C ALA A 226 15.01 15.76 -11.12
N GLY A 227 15.88 16.39 -10.34
CA GLY A 227 15.69 17.76 -9.82
C GLY A 227 14.48 17.90 -8.89
N ILE A 228 14.16 16.84 -8.11
CA ILE A 228 13.07 16.83 -7.14
C ILE A 228 13.64 17.09 -5.75
N ALA A 229 13.16 18.15 -5.11
CA ALA A 229 13.54 18.49 -3.74
C ALA A 229 13.13 17.40 -2.75
N PRO A 230 13.93 17.11 -1.71
CA PRO A 230 13.64 16.07 -0.72
C PRO A 230 12.27 16.21 -0.06
N GLU A 231 11.81 17.44 0.15
CA GLU A 231 10.52 17.76 0.77
C GLU A 231 9.33 17.37 -0.10
N ARG A 232 9.53 17.27 -1.41
CA ARG A 232 8.49 16.90 -2.36
C ARG A 232 8.27 15.40 -2.50
N PHE A 233 9.29 14.59 -2.21
CA PHE A 233 9.16 13.12 -2.17
C PHE A 233 9.90 12.61 -0.93
N ARG A 234 9.17 12.49 0.16
CA ARG A 234 9.74 12.18 1.47
C ARG A 234 9.86 10.68 1.75
N VAL A 235 10.83 10.38 2.61
CA VAL A 235 11.01 9.09 3.27
C VAL A 235 10.79 9.34 4.77
N LEU A 236 9.95 8.56 5.42
CA LEU A 236 9.70 8.65 6.85
C LEU A 236 10.21 7.39 7.54
N GLN A 237 10.73 7.55 8.76
CA GLN A 237 11.04 6.42 9.61
C GLN A 237 9.76 5.85 10.26
N PRO A 238 9.72 4.56 10.65
CA PRO A 238 8.60 4.00 11.39
C PRO A 238 8.27 4.87 12.64
N GLY A 239 7.01 5.28 12.78
CA GLY A 239 6.56 6.16 13.85
C GLY A 239 6.72 7.66 13.60
N GLU A 240 7.42 8.06 12.53
CA GLU A 240 7.52 9.48 12.15
C GLU A 240 6.19 10.00 11.61
N VAL A 241 5.81 11.22 12.02
CA VAL A 241 4.57 11.87 11.58
C VAL A 241 4.88 12.99 10.60
N TRP A 242 4.10 13.05 9.52
CA TRP A 242 4.14 14.15 8.57
C TRP A 242 2.77 14.83 8.47
N THR A 243 2.72 16.08 8.86
CA THR A 243 1.54 16.93 8.68
C THR A 243 1.62 17.64 7.33
N LEU A 244 0.55 17.56 6.52
CA LEU A 244 0.43 18.14 5.18
C LEU A 244 -0.35 19.44 5.23
#